data_a14b659d07a83cf7759dea2469031b5a
#
_entry.id   a14b659d07a83cf7759dea2469031b5a
#
_cell.length_a   1.000
_cell.length_b   1.000
_cell.length_c   1.000
_cell.angle_alpha   90.00
_cell.angle_beta   90.00
_cell.angle_gamma   90.00
#
_symmetry.space_group_name_H-M   'P 1'
#
loop_
_entity.id
_entity.type
_entity.pdbx_description
1 polymer ?
#
loop_
_entity_poly.entity_id
_entity_poly.type
_entity_poly.pdbx_seq_one_letter_code
_entity_poly.pdbx_strand_id
1 'polypeptide(L)'
;MIKTEWDKLEEVFPDIINDNTRYKLILDNILLSSNNKLLYTPIGFPIDLLLNLLLARIFNIAAPFNKTEHVWEKSIIYVENQYYIDIDLMNPENIKNVEKITSFLLHIISSKNVKMNKHYIVIKHIDLLSRLFFDFRIILEKFSHNVIFICTTHYITKLEMPIKSRFSSFRVPLFTYEEIKDIYSNYLNISMNDYLSETKTRNIIKALFISEIERHPSSAEILTKEFVEFNFPPFVDFIKNYNKNKNNLDDIRALSYKCCQYNISILQIIQDFIKLVDYGSYYLNIRYTNDIYNTSNANNDNNDDINILKNKLKYEIIKIGIDIDYLLSQTNKCKEPLYIENILCQLLI
;
A
#
# COMPACT_ATOMS: atom_id res chain seq x y z
N MET A 1 19.95 -15.44 -18.34
CA MET A 1 19.35 -14.34 -17.59
C MET A 1 19.18 -14.84 -16.15
N ILE A 2 19.71 -14.15 -15.19
CA ILE A 2 19.56 -14.55 -13.75
C ILE A 2 18.13 -14.17 -13.38
N LYS A 3 17.31 -15.15 -12.94
CA LYS A 3 15.95 -14.87 -12.48
C LYS A 3 15.99 -14.07 -11.19
N THR A 4 15.19 -13.02 -11.13
CA THR A 4 14.98 -12.25 -9.89
C THR A 4 14.15 -13.07 -8.89
N GLU A 5 14.14 -12.66 -7.62
CA GLU A 5 13.30 -13.32 -6.62
C GLU A 5 11.81 -13.12 -6.93
N TRP A 6 11.48 -12.02 -7.58
CA TRP A 6 10.12 -11.77 -8.07
C TRP A 6 9.72 -12.77 -9.16
N ASP A 7 10.60 -13.04 -10.15
CA ASP A 7 10.33 -14.02 -11.21
C ASP A 7 10.09 -15.42 -10.63
N LYS A 8 10.85 -15.79 -9.57
CA LYS A 8 10.65 -17.04 -8.87
C LYS A 8 9.29 -17.08 -8.15
N LEU A 9 8.93 -15.99 -7.45
CA LEU A 9 7.63 -15.91 -6.81
C LEU A 9 6.50 -16.05 -7.83
N GLU A 10 6.60 -15.38 -8.98
CA GLU A 10 5.58 -15.44 -10.04
C GLU A 10 5.35 -16.89 -10.50
N GLU A 11 6.42 -17.67 -10.65
CA GLU A 11 6.33 -19.08 -11.08
C GLU A 11 5.64 -19.97 -10.03
N VAL A 12 5.97 -19.79 -8.75
CA VAL A 12 5.44 -20.67 -7.67
C VAL A 12 4.15 -20.12 -7.04
N PHE A 13 3.73 -18.91 -7.37
CA PHE A 13 2.57 -18.26 -6.77
C PHE A 13 1.26 -19.05 -6.90
N PRO A 14 0.97 -19.71 -8.04
CA PRO A 14 -0.22 -20.56 -8.16
C PRO A 14 -0.24 -21.68 -7.13
N ASP A 15 0.91 -22.31 -6.85
CA ASP A 15 1.02 -23.41 -5.89
C ASP A 15 0.84 -22.88 -4.46
N ILE A 16 1.46 -21.75 -4.11
CA ILE A 16 1.28 -21.08 -2.82
C ILE A 16 -0.20 -20.81 -2.53
N ILE A 17 -0.94 -20.31 -3.51
CA ILE A 17 -2.37 -19.99 -3.35
C ILE A 17 -3.22 -21.25 -3.26
N ASN A 18 -2.88 -22.31 -4.01
CA ASN A 18 -3.60 -23.58 -4.00
C ASN A 18 -3.41 -24.36 -2.70
N ASP A 19 -2.21 -24.32 -2.14
CA ASP A 19 -1.85 -25.04 -0.90
C ASP A 19 -2.38 -24.31 0.34
N ASN A 20 -2.55 -22.99 0.25
CA ASN A 20 -3.10 -22.20 1.35
C ASN A 20 -4.63 -22.19 1.31
N THR A 21 -5.25 -22.91 2.25
CA THR A 21 -6.72 -23.06 2.34
C THR A 21 -7.46 -21.72 2.36
N ARG A 22 -6.91 -20.70 3.03
CA ARG A 22 -7.51 -19.37 3.17
C ARG A 22 -7.61 -18.64 1.81
N TYR A 23 -6.52 -18.60 1.06
CA TYR A 23 -6.50 -17.94 -0.25
C TYR A 23 -7.25 -18.73 -1.31
N LYS A 24 -7.19 -20.07 -1.25
CA LYS A 24 -7.98 -20.95 -2.11
C LYS A 24 -9.47 -20.68 -1.96
N LEU A 25 -9.98 -20.61 -0.73
CA LEU A 25 -11.39 -20.29 -0.46
C LEU A 25 -11.78 -18.89 -0.97
N ILE A 26 -10.90 -17.90 -0.81
CA ILE A 26 -11.15 -16.55 -1.35
C ILE A 26 -11.25 -16.62 -2.87
N LEU A 27 -10.33 -17.29 -3.54
CA LEU A 27 -10.30 -17.42 -5.00
C LEU A 27 -11.55 -18.15 -5.52
N ASP A 28 -11.95 -19.25 -4.87
CA ASP A 28 -13.14 -20.01 -5.24
C ASP A 28 -14.42 -19.16 -5.06
N ASN A 29 -14.53 -18.37 -3.99
CA ASN A 29 -15.65 -17.43 -3.80
C ASN A 29 -15.70 -16.34 -4.88
N ILE A 30 -14.52 -15.83 -5.31
CA ILE A 30 -14.46 -14.85 -6.41
C ILE A 30 -14.95 -15.49 -7.72
N LEU A 31 -14.58 -16.74 -7.99
CA LEU A 31 -14.97 -17.47 -9.20
C LEU A 31 -16.47 -17.75 -9.24
N LEU A 32 -17.08 -18.06 -8.10
CA LEU A 32 -18.54 -18.29 -8.00
C LEU A 32 -19.38 -17.05 -8.26
N SER A 33 -18.82 -15.85 -8.09
CA SER A 33 -19.55 -14.61 -8.35
C SER A 33 -19.69 -14.37 -9.85
N SER A 34 -20.92 -14.12 -10.32
CA SER A 34 -21.23 -13.76 -11.71
C SER A 34 -21.21 -12.24 -11.97
N ASN A 35 -21.08 -11.43 -10.92
CA ASN A 35 -21.15 -9.97 -10.97
C ASN A 35 -19.78 -9.33 -11.21
N ASN A 36 -19.79 -7.99 -11.35
CA ASN A 36 -18.55 -7.22 -11.30
C ASN A 36 -17.79 -7.50 -10.01
N LYS A 37 -16.47 -7.62 -10.08
CA LYS A 37 -15.62 -8.02 -8.97
C LYS A 37 -14.69 -6.87 -8.56
N LEU A 38 -14.63 -6.61 -7.27
CA LEU A 38 -13.68 -5.66 -6.68
C LEU A 38 -12.78 -6.41 -5.70
N LEU A 39 -11.51 -6.52 -6.06
CA LEU A 39 -10.48 -7.09 -5.21
C LEU A 39 -9.78 -5.97 -4.46
N TYR A 40 -9.71 -6.04 -3.15
CA TYR A 40 -8.98 -5.04 -2.36
C TYR A 40 -8.07 -5.70 -1.33
N THR A 41 -6.87 -5.16 -1.22
CA THR A 41 -5.83 -5.69 -0.33
C THR A 41 -5.00 -4.54 0.24
N PRO A 42 -4.48 -4.66 1.45
CA PRO A 42 -3.46 -3.75 1.94
C PRO A 42 -2.19 -3.80 1.06
N ILE A 43 -1.43 -2.71 1.05
CA ILE A 43 -0.14 -2.65 0.35
C ILE A 43 0.80 -3.74 0.90
N GLY A 44 1.44 -4.47 -0.01
CA GLY A 44 2.38 -5.54 0.35
C GLY A 44 1.93 -6.95 -0.03
N PHE A 45 0.70 -7.10 -0.54
CA PHE A 45 0.24 -8.33 -1.19
C PHE A 45 0.37 -8.22 -2.71
N PRO A 46 0.88 -9.24 -3.44
CA PRO A 46 1.05 -9.21 -4.89
C PRO A 46 -0.28 -9.42 -5.61
N ILE A 47 -1.13 -8.39 -5.62
CA ILE A 47 -2.50 -8.47 -6.15
C ILE A 47 -2.51 -8.76 -7.66
N ASP A 48 -1.49 -8.33 -8.40
CA ASP A 48 -1.38 -8.60 -9.83
C ASP A 48 -1.17 -10.08 -10.14
N LEU A 49 -0.40 -10.79 -9.31
CA LEU A 49 -0.22 -12.23 -9.45
C LEU A 49 -1.53 -12.98 -9.17
N LEU A 50 -2.26 -12.55 -8.13
CA LEU A 50 -3.58 -13.12 -7.83
C LEU A 50 -4.57 -12.85 -8.96
N LEU A 51 -4.54 -11.65 -9.53
CA LEU A 51 -5.38 -11.27 -10.66
C LEU A 51 -5.07 -12.12 -11.90
N ASN A 52 -3.80 -12.32 -12.23
CA ASN A 52 -3.39 -13.19 -13.32
C ASN A 52 -3.88 -14.64 -13.11
N LEU A 53 -3.73 -15.16 -11.89
CA LEU A 53 -4.23 -16.50 -11.53
C LEU A 53 -5.76 -16.59 -11.64
N LEU A 54 -6.49 -15.57 -11.17
CA LEU A 54 -7.94 -15.48 -11.28
C LEU A 54 -8.39 -15.49 -12.74
N LEU A 55 -7.78 -14.68 -13.58
CA LEU A 55 -8.08 -14.60 -15.02
C LEU A 55 -7.77 -15.94 -15.72
N ALA A 56 -6.64 -16.57 -15.38
CA ALA A 56 -6.30 -17.89 -15.91
C ALA A 56 -7.39 -18.92 -15.61
N ARG A 57 -7.96 -18.89 -14.40
CA ARG A 57 -9.06 -19.80 -14.02
C ARG A 57 -10.40 -19.42 -14.67
N ILE A 58 -10.74 -18.12 -14.76
CA ILE A 58 -11.98 -17.67 -15.42
C ILE A 58 -12.02 -18.14 -16.89
N PHE A 59 -10.91 -18.04 -17.59
CA PHE A 59 -10.83 -18.36 -19.02
C PHE A 59 -10.31 -19.77 -19.30
N ASN A 60 -9.97 -20.53 -18.25
CA ASN A 60 -9.42 -21.89 -18.33
C ASN A 60 -8.19 -21.97 -19.25
N ILE A 61 -7.22 -21.09 -19.03
CA ILE A 61 -6.02 -20.96 -19.85
C ILE A 61 -4.80 -21.05 -18.95
N ALA A 62 -3.73 -21.69 -19.46
CA ALA A 62 -2.44 -21.67 -18.80
C ALA A 62 -1.79 -20.27 -18.93
N ALA A 63 -1.30 -19.70 -17.81
CA ALA A 63 -0.44 -18.52 -17.86
C ALA A 63 0.93 -18.90 -18.50
N PRO A 64 1.65 -17.96 -19.18
CA PRO A 64 1.34 -16.55 -19.34
C PRO A 64 0.43 -16.25 -20.52
N PHE A 65 -0.37 -15.19 -20.38
CA PHE A 65 -1.20 -14.68 -21.47
C PHE A 65 -0.34 -13.95 -22.50
N ASN A 66 -0.59 -14.20 -23.79
CA ASN A 66 -0.06 -13.33 -24.84
C ASN A 66 -0.76 -11.97 -24.74
N LYS A 67 -0.06 -10.98 -24.24
CA LYS A 67 -0.54 -9.62 -24.05
C LYS A 67 0.07 -8.70 -25.08
N THR A 68 -0.74 -7.90 -25.73
CA THR A 68 -0.28 -6.84 -26.63
C THR A 68 -0.64 -5.49 -26.05
N GLU A 69 0.34 -4.59 -25.99
CA GLU A 69 0.12 -3.22 -25.54
C GLU A 69 -0.39 -2.37 -26.70
N HIS A 70 -1.42 -1.60 -26.43
CA HIS A 70 -2.05 -0.69 -27.36
C HIS A 70 -2.19 0.70 -26.76
N VAL A 71 -2.28 1.69 -27.64
CA VAL A 71 -2.49 3.10 -27.26
C VAL A 71 -3.73 3.63 -27.95
N TRP A 72 -4.75 4.00 -27.17
CA TRP A 72 -5.96 4.63 -27.71
C TRP A 72 -5.79 6.15 -27.75
N GLU A 73 -6.04 6.75 -28.93
CA GLU A 73 -5.96 8.20 -29.19
C GLU A 73 -4.69 8.89 -28.66
N LYS A 74 -3.55 8.18 -28.66
CA LYS A 74 -2.26 8.65 -28.11
C LYS A 74 -2.33 9.10 -26.65
N SER A 75 -3.29 8.59 -25.88
CA SER A 75 -3.56 9.08 -24.52
C SER A 75 -3.77 7.96 -23.50
N ILE A 76 -4.40 6.86 -23.85
CA ILE A 76 -4.68 5.75 -22.94
C ILE A 76 -3.88 4.53 -23.36
N ILE A 77 -3.03 4.04 -22.46
CA ILE A 77 -2.28 2.79 -22.65
C ILE A 77 -3.07 1.66 -21.99
N TYR A 78 -3.31 0.62 -22.76
CA TYR A 78 -3.99 -0.57 -22.27
C TYR A 78 -3.36 -1.82 -22.86
N VAL A 79 -3.56 -2.93 -22.19
CA VAL A 79 -3.10 -4.24 -22.63
C VAL A 79 -4.31 -5.06 -23.08
N GLU A 80 -4.24 -5.61 -24.26
CA GLU A 80 -5.31 -6.43 -24.80
C GLU A 80 -4.83 -7.85 -25.06
N ASN A 81 -5.71 -8.79 -24.80
CA ASN A 81 -5.61 -10.16 -25.30
C ASN A 81 -6.97 -10.62 -25.84
N GLN A 82 -7.03 -11.85 -26.33
CA GLN A 82 -8.27 -12.37 -26.94
C GLN A 82 -9.47 -12.50 -25.98
N TYR A 83 -9.28 -12.33 -24.65
CA TYR A 83 -10.29 -12.59 -23.62
C TYR A 83 -10.69 -11.33 -22.86
N TYR A 84 -9.76 -10.44 -22.56
CA TYR A 84 -9.98 -9.27 -21.73
C TYR A 84 -9.09 -8.08 -22.12
N ILE A 85 -9.48 -6.93 -21.65
CA ILE A 85 -8.72 -5.68 -21.75
C ILE A 85 -8.30 -5.29 -20.35
N ASP A 86 -7.01 -4.94 -20.16
CA ASP A 86 -6.39 -4.59 -18.89
C ASP A 86 -5.91 -3.14 -18.94
N ILE A 87 -6.40 -2.31 -18.03
CA ILE A 87 -6.10 -0.89 -17.90
C ILE A 87 -5.45 -0.68 -16.54
N ASP A 88 -4.18 -0.29 -16.53
CA ASP A 88 -3.50 0.12 -15.31
C ASP A 88 -3.56 1.63 -15.16
N LEU A 89 -4.32 2.10 -14.17
CA LEU A 89 -4.46 3.53 -13.90
C LEU A 89 -3.23 4.15 -13.23
N MET A 90 -2.28 3.33 -12.74
CA MET A 90 -0.98 3.81 -12.24
C MET A 90 0.01 4.13 -13.38
N ASN A 91 -0.28 3.71 -14.61
CA ASN A 91 0.55 4.09 -15.74
C ASN A 91 0.60 5.62 -15.87
N PRO A 92 1.80 6.25 -15.98
CA PRO A 92 1.95 7.71 -16.01
C PRO A 92 1.11 8.42 -17.09
N GLU A 93 0.94 7.80 -18.26
CA GLU A 93 0.11 8.36 -19.33
C GLU A 93 -1.39 8.27 -18.99
N ASN A 94 -1.83 7.19 -18.38
CA ASN A 94 -3.22 7.02 -17.95
C ASN A 94 -3.57 7.97 -16.82
N ILE A 95 -2.65 8.21 -15.87
CA ILE A 95 -2.84 9.20 -14.79
C ILE A 95 -3.07 10.61 -15.38
N LYS A 96 -2.25 11.01 -16.36
CA LYS A 96 -2.40 12.34 -17.00
C LYS A 96 -3.72 12.49 -17.75
N ASN A 97 -4.25 11.41 -18.29
CA ASN A 97 -5.42 11.38 -19.17
C ASN A 97 -6.62 10.67 -18.54
N VAL A 98 -6.71 10.61 -17.19
CA VAL A 98 -7.78 9.90 -16.47
C VAL A 98 -9.16 10.32 -16.99
N GLU A 99 -9.37 11.59 -17.31
CA GLU A 99 -10.65 12.12 -17.81
C GLU A 99 -11.14 11.45 -19.09
N LYS A 100 -10.25 10.87 -19.88
CA LYS A 100 -10.60 10.15 -21.13
C LYS A 100 -10.95 8.69 -20.92
N ILE A 101 -10.73 8.14 -19.72
CA ILE A 101 -10.96 6.71 -19.43
C ILE A 101 -12.43 6.33 -19.67
N THR A 102 -13.38 7.17 -19.25
CA THR A 102 -14.82 6.88 -19.48
C THR A 102 -15.18 6.84 -20.94
N SER A 103 -14.64 7.76 -21.76
CA SER A 103 -14.82 7.76 -23.22
C SER A 103 -14.21 6.52 -23.87
N PHE A 104 -13.02 6.12 -23.41
CA PHE A 104 -12.37 4.88 -23.85
C PHE A 104 -13.19 3.65 -23.49
N LEU A 105 -13.70 3.54 -22.27
CA LEU A 105 -14.57 2.44 -21.86
C LEU A 105 -15.83 2.36 -22.72
N LEU A 106 -16.48 3.49 -23.00
CA LEU A 106 -17.65 3.55 -23.87
C LEU A 106 -17.31 3.10 -25.30
N HIS A 107 -16.15 3.47 -25.82
CA HIS A 107 -15.67 3.01 -27.13
C HIS A 107 -15.53 1.50 -27.20
N ILE A 108 -14.88 0.88 -26.20
CA ILE A 108 -14.73 -0.58 -26.12
C ILE A 108 -16.11 -1.27 -26.05
N ILE A 109 -16.96 -0.80 -25.14
CA ILE A 109 -18.25 -1.42 -24.85
C ILE A 109 -19.23 -1.32 -26.03
N SER A 110 -19.09 -0.25 -26.85
CA SER A 110 -19.90 -0.09 -28.06
C SER A 110 -19.51 -1.05 -29.20
N SER A 111 -18.30 -1.57 -29.17
CA SER A 111 -17.84 -2.59 -30.10
C SER A 111 -18.46 -3.95 -29.74
N LYS A 112 -18.82 -4.76 -30.74
CA LYS A 112 -19.28 -6.14 -30.47
C LYS A 112 -18.08 -7.05 -30.22
N ASN A 113 -18.08 -7.74 -29.09
CA ASN A 113 -17.11 -8.80 -28.90
C ASN A 113 -17.52 -10.01 -29.76
N VAL A 114 -16.71 -10.33 -30.77
CA VAL A 114 -17.00 -11.40 -31.73
C VAL A 114 -16.77 -12.79 -31.13
N LYS A 115 -15.92 -12.88 -30.10
CA LYS A 115 -15.50 -14.18 -29.53
C LYS A 115 -16.24 -14.56 -28.24
N MET A 116 -16.75 -13.58 -27.50
CA MET A 116 -17.37 -13.80 -26.20
C MET A 116 -18.70 -13.05 -26.08
N ASN A 117 -19.65 -13.61 -25.31
CA ASN A 117 -20.94 -12.97 -25.08
C ASN A 117 -20.85 -11.66 -24.27
N LYS A 118 -19.74 -11.45 -23.56
CA LYS A 118 -19.51 -10.26 -22.74
C LYS A 118 -18.06 -9.76 -22.90
N HIS A 119 -17.88 -8.47 -22.71
CA HIS A 119 -16.55 -7.89 -22.56
C HIS A 119 -16.07 -8.11 -21.12
N TYR A 120 -14.82 -8.49 -20.95
CA TYR A 120 -14.14 -8.51 -19.67
C TYR A 120 -13.16 -7.35 -19.63
N ILE A 121 -13.33 -6.45 -18.68
CA ILE A 121 -12.47 -5.26 -18.52
C ILE A 121 -11.86 -5.29 -17.13
N VAL A 122 -10.54 -5.34 -17.09
CA VAL A 122 -9.76 -5.24 -15.87
C VAL A 122 -9.34 -3.79 -15.68
N ILE A 123 -9.59 -3.25 -14.49
CA ILE A 123 -9.14 -1.90 -14.11
C ILE A 123 -8.34 -1.99 -12.82
N LYS A 124 -7.05 -1.75 -12.90
CA LYS A 124 -6.17 -1.69 -11.75
C LYS A 124 -6.19 -0.29 -11.14
N HIS A 125 -6.11 -0.24 -9.80
CA HIS A 125 -6.11 1.03 -9.04
C HIS A 125 -7.33 1.92 -9.28
N ILE A 126 -8.52 1.31 -9.24
CA ILE A 126 -9.80 1.99 -9.52
C ILE A 126 -10.04 3.24 -8.64
N ASP A 127 -9.41 3.33 -7.47
CA ASP A 127 -9.48 4.50 -6.59
C ASP A 127 -8.95 5.79 -7.25
N LEU A 128 -8.16 5.69 -8.31
CA LEU A 128 -7.70 6.84 -9.09
C LEU A 128 -8.80 7.45 -9.98
N LEU A 129 -9.92 6.74 -10.19
CA LEU A 129 -11.09 7.27 -10.90
C LEU A 129 -11.99 8.16 -10.03
N SER A 130 -11.58 8.58 -8.85
CA SER A 130 -12.43 9.28 -7.87
C SER A 130 -13.24 10.45 -8.46
N ARG A 131 -12.64 11.21 -9.38
CA ARG A 131 -13.32 12.35 -10.06
C ARG A 131 -14.37 11.91 -11.09
N LEU A 132 -14.31 10.66 -11.56
CA LEU A 132 -15.17 10.11 -12.62
C LEU A 132 -16.14 9.06 -12.10
N PHE A 133 -16.28 8.89 -10.79
CA PHE A 133 -17.18 7.88 -10.23
C PHE A 133 -18.61 8.03 -10.66
N PHE A 134 -19.07 9.25 -10.89
CA PHE A 134 -20.42 9.47 -11.39
C PHE A 134 -20.62 8.86 -12.78
N ASP A 135 -19.74 9.16 -13.73
CA ASP A 135 -19.82 8.65 -15.10
C ASP A 135 -19.58 7.14 -15.14
N PHE A 136 -18.60 6.67 -14.37
CA PHE A 136 -18.32 5.24 -14.28
C PHE A 136 -19.50 4.46 -13.69
N ARG A 137 -20.21 5.02 -12.71
CA ARG A 137 -21.46 4.45 -12.18
C ARG A 137 -22.49 4.26 -13.27
N ILE A 138 -22.68 5.26 -14.14
CA ILE A 138 -23.63 5.17 -15.25
C ILE A 138 -23.25 4.03 -16.20
N ILE A 139 -21.94 3.86 -16.48
CA ILE A 139 -21.45 2.76 -17.29
C ILE A 139 -21.75 1.41 -16.64
N LEU A 140 -21.49 1.25 -15.35
CA LEU A 140 -21.77 0.03 -14.61
C LEU A 140 -23.26 -0.37 -14.62
N GLU A 141 -24.16 0.63 -14.54
CA GLU A 141 -25.61 0.40 -14.59
C GLU A 141 -26.09 0.05 -15.99
N LYS A 142 -25.72 0.88 -16.97
CA LYS A 142 -26.26 0.80 -18.33
C LYS A 142 -25.78 -0.45 -19.09
N PHE A 143 -24.54 -0.88 -18.85
CA PHE A 143 -23.88 -1.95 -19.61
C PHE A 143 -23.68 -3.25 -18.83
N SER A 144 -24.34 -3.42 -17.69
CA SER A 144 -24.22 -4.61 -16.82
C SER A 144 -24.46 -5.95 -17.53
N HIS A 145 -25.23 -5.95 -18.61
CA HIS A 145 -25.51 -7.15 -19.39
C HIS A 145 -24.36 -7.53 -20.36
N ASN A 146 -23.59 -6.55 -20.81
CA ASN A 146 -22.61 -6.70 -21.87
C ASN A 146 -21.17 -6.76 -21.36
N VAL A 147 -20.93 -6.31 -20.12
CA VAL A 147 -19.58 -6.15 -19.57
C VAL A 147 -19.49 -6.75 -18.17
N ILE A 148 -18.35 -7.33 -17.86
CA ILE A 148 -17.95 -7.70 -16.51
C ILE A 148 -16.67 -6.96 -16.18
N PHE A 149 -16.71 -6.13 -15.16
CA PHE A 149 -15.56 -5.43 -14.65
C PHE A 149 -14.88 -6.24 -13.53
N ILE A 150 -13.56 -6.34 -13.59
CA ILE A 150 -12.70 -6.89 -12.53
C ILE A 150 -11.75 -5.79 -12.11
N CYS A 151 -11.99 -5.22 -10.94
CA CYS A 151 -11.25 -4.04 -10.47
C CYS A 151 -10.36 -4.38 -9.27
N THR A 152 -9.23 -3.71 -9.16
CA THR A 152 -8.35 -3.82 -7.99
C THR A 152 -8.13 -2.47 -7.33
N THR A 153 -7.92 -2.47 -6.00
CA THR A 153 -7.51 -1.28 -5.24
C THR A 153 -6.80 -1.65 -3.94
N HIS A 154 -5.92 -0.78 -3.48
CA HIS A 154 -5.38 -0.81 -2.13
C HIS A 154 -6.18 0.09 -1.16
N TYR A 155 -7.00 1.00 -1.67
CA TYR A 155 -7.67 2.04 -0.90
C TYR A 155 -9.19 1.97 -1.05
N ILE A 156 -9.81 0.93 -0.49
CA ILE A 156 -11.28 0.75 -0.54
C ILE A 156 -12.05 1.95 0.04
N THR A 157 -11.43 2.68 0.97
CA THR A 157 -12.04 3.86 1.61
C THR A 157 -12.23 5.04 0.67
N LYS A 158 -11.42 5.15 -0.39
CA LYS A 158 -11.55 6.18 -1.43
C LYS A 158 -12.72 5.94 -2.38
N LEU A 159 -13.26 4.72 -2.41
CA LEU A 159 -14.39 4.40 -3.25
C LEU A 159 -15.70 4.82 -2.59
N GLU A 160 -16.55 5.49 -3.36
CA GLU A 160 -17.88 5.89 -2.92
C GLU A 160 -18.83 4.69 -2.76
N MET A 161 -19.80 4.80 -1.85
CA MET A 161 -20.81 3.74 -1.62
C MET A 161 -21.59 3.35 -2.88
N PRO A 162 -22.01 4.31 -3.76
CA PRO A 162 -22.69 3.96 -5.01
C PRO A 162 -21.86 3.08 -5.96
N ILE A 163 -20.54 3.21 -5.96
CA ILE A 163 -19.65 2.33 -6.72
C ILE A 163 -19.53 0.97 -6.03
N LYS A 164 -19.24 0.95 -4.72
CA LYS A 164 -19.09 -0.31 -3.97
C LYS A 164 -20.29 -1.22 -4.08
N SER A 165 -21.51 -0.66 -4.07
CA SER A 165 -22.76 -1.44 -4.15
C SER A 165 -22.95 -2.17 -5.48
N ARG A 166 -22.20 -1.84 -6.54
CA ARG A 166 -22.25 -2.46 -7.87
C ARG A 166 -21.20 -3.52 -8.11
N PHE A 167 -20.40 -3.77 -7.10
CA PHE A 167 -19.37 -4.80 -7.11
C PHE A 167 -19.59 -5.83 -6.01
N SER A 168 -19.30 -7.08 -6.32
CA SER A 168 -18.98 -8.07 -5.30
C SER A 168 -17.57 -7.80 -4.79
N SER A 169 -17.46 -7.33 -3.56
CA SER A 169 -16.18 -6.89 -2.97
C SER A 169 -15.51 -8.02 -2.19
N PHE A 170 -14.27 -8.34 -2.53
CA PHE A 170 -13.49 -9.41 -1.94
C PHE A 170 -12.23 -8.84 -1.29
N ARG A 171 -12.12 -9.03 0.03
CA ARG A 171 -10.92 -8.66 0.77
C ARG A 171 -9.88 -9.76 0.65
N VAL A 172 -8.68 -9.40 0.19
CA VAL A 172 -7.53 -10.28 0.20
C VAL A 172 -6.60 -9.83 1.33
N PRO A 173 -6.42 -10.61 2.40
CA PRO A 173 -5.55 -10.24 3.51
C PRO A 173 -4.07 -10.38 3.11
N LEU A 174 -3.18 -9.72 3.86
CA LEU A 174 -1.74 -9.97 3.75
C LEU A 174 -1.39 -11.38 4.23
N PHE A 175 -0.29 -11.92 3.73
CA PHE A 175 0.31 -13.09 4.31
C PHE A 175 0.64 -12.87 5.79
N THR A 176 0.53 -13.90 6.59
CA THR A 176 1.07 -13.89 7.96
C THR A 176 2.60 -14.03 7.90
N TYR A 177 3.27 -13.70 8.99
CA TYR A 177 4.72 -13.90 9.08
C TYR A 177 5.10 -15.36 8.85
N GLU A 178 4.35 -16.29 9.43
CA GLU A 178 4.59 -17.74 9.29
C GLU A 178 4.42 -18.19 7.82
N GLU A 179 3.37 -17.71 7.15
CA GLU A 179 3.16 -18.00 5.73
C GLU A 179 4.31 -17.45 4.87
N ILE A 180 4.83 -16.26 5.17
CA ILE A 180 6.01 -15.73 4.46
C ILE A 180 7.24 -16.59 4.70
N LYS A 181 7.46 -17.03 5.95
CA LYS A 181 8.55 -17.92 6.29
C LYS A 181 8.46 -19.24 5.53
N ASP A 182 7.27 -19.82 5.43
CA ASP A 182 7.03 -21.03 4.65
C ASP A 182 7.26 -20.82 3.15
N ILE A 183 6.85 -19.65 2.61
CA ILE A 183 7.12 -19.29 1.21
C ILE A 183 8.63 -19.24 0.96
N TYR A 184 9.40 -18.62 1.84
CA TYR A 184 10.85 -18.52 1.70
C TYR A 184 11.54 -19.88 1.75
N SER A 185 11.18 -20.74 2.72
CA SER A 185 11.81 -22.02 2.91
C SER A 185 11.38 -23.07 1.89
N ASN A 186 10.08 -23.20 1.65
CA ASN A 186 9.53 -24.33 0.90
C ASN A 186 9.39 -24.07 -0.62
N TYR A 187 9.16 -22.81 -1.01
CA TYR A 187 8.92 -22.48 -2.41
C TYR A 187 10.08 -21.73 -3.06
N LEU A 188 10.68 -20.78 -2.36
CA LEU A 188 11.79 -19.99 -2.92
C LEU A 188 13.16 -20.61 -2.64
N ASN A 189 13.27 -21.50 -1.64
CA ASN A 189 14.54 -22.08 -1.16
C ASN A 189 15.56 -21.00 -0.76
N ILE A 190 15.11 -19.97 -0.05
CA ILE A 190 15.92 -18.85 0.41
C ILE A 190 15.93 -18.84 1.94
N SER A 191 17.10 -18.58 2.53
CA SER A 191 17.18 -18.28 3.97
C SER A 191 16.57 -16.91 4.25
N MET A 192 15.71 -16.82 5.26
CA MET A 192 15.16 -15.56 5.69
C MET A 192 16.22 -14.78 6.46
N ASN A 193 16.36 -13.48 6.16
CA ASN A 193 17.29 -12.58 6.82
C ASN A 193 16.88 -12.32 8.28
N ASP A 194 17.87 -12.03 9.14
CA ASP A 194 17.66 -11.70 10.55
C ASP A 194 16.76 -10.48 10.72
N TYR A 195 16.92 -9.44 9.90
CA TYR A 195 16.06 -8.24 9.91
C TYR A 195 14.58 -8.58 9.63
N LEU A 196 14.30 -9.43 8.64
CA LEU A 196 12.94 -9.86 8.33
C LEU A 196 12.35 -10.70 9.46
N SER A 197 13.19 -11.49 10.13
CA SER A 197 12.82 -12.31 11.28
C SER A 197 12.50 -11.46 12.51
N GLU A 198 13.26 -10.41 12.77
CA GLU A 198 13.04 -9.47 13.86
C GLU A 198 11.79 -8.61 13.64
N THR A 199 11.62 -8.08 12.44
CA THR A 199 10.49 -7.18 12.10
C THR A 199 9.17 -7.91 11.93
N LYS A 200 9.18 -9.25 11.79
CA LYS A 200 7.99 -10.08 11.54
C LYS A 200 7.10 -9.49 10.45
N THR A 201 7.72 -9.08 9.35
CA THR A 201 7.01 -8.39 8.27
C THR A 201 5.91 -9.26 7.66
N ARG A 202 4.81 -8.62 7.28
CA ARG A 202 3.69 -9.23 6.55
C ARG A 202 3.64 -8.77 5.09
N ASN A 203 4.60 -7.94 4.69
CA ASN A 203 4.71 -7.40 3.34
C ASN A 203 5.71 -8.25 2.55
N ILE A 204 5.20 -9.18 1.74
CA ILE A 204 6.05 -10.08 0.95
C ILE A 204 6.83 -9.32 -0.13
N ILE A 205 6.28 -8.26 -0.70
CA ILE A 205 6.95 -7.45 -1.73
C ILE A 205 8.20 -6.80 -1.13
N LYS A 206 8.06 -6.20 0.06
CA LYS A 206 9.19 -5.61 0.79
C LYS A 206 10.22 -6.67 1.18
N ALA A 207 9.75 -7.84 1.63
CA ALA A 207 10.63 -8.93 2.03
C ALA A 207 11.48 -9.41 0.85
N LEU A 208 10.88 -9.65 -0.31
CA LEU A 208 11.60 -10.06 -1.52
C LEU A 208 12.60 -8.99 -1.99
N PHE A 209 12.20 -7.73 -1.97
CA PHE A 209 13.08 -6.63 -2.35
C PHE A 209 14.33 -6.54 -1.46
N ILE A 210 14.18 -6.72 -0.14
CA ILE A 210 15.31 -6.76 0.79
C ILE A 210 16.23 -7.94 0.47
N SER A 211 15.66 -9.14 0.24
CA SER A 211 16.45 -10.33 -0.10
C SER A 211 17.20 -10.19 -1.43
N GLU A 212 16.62 -9.51 -2.42
CA GLU A 212 17.26 -9.23 -3.70
C GLU A 212 18.46 -8.28 -3.53
N ILE A 213 18.30 -7.22 -2.73
CA ILE A 213 19.38 -6.25 -2.45
C ILE A 213 20.56 -6.95 -1.78
N GLU A 214 20.33 -7.83 -0.82
CA GLU A 214 21.37 -8.53 -0.09
C GLU A 214 22.22 -9.47 -0.95
N ARG A 215 21.67 -9.96 -2.06
CA ARG A 215 22.42 -10.79 -3.01
C ARG A 215 23.44 -10.02 -3.84
N HIS A 216 23.32 -8.69 -3.89
CA HIS A 216 24.24 -7.84 -4.63
C HIS A 216 25.21 -7.13 -3.67
N PRO A 217 26.32 -7.77 -3.28
CA PRO A 217 27.22 -7.30 -2.22
C PRO A 217 27.82 -5.91 -2.46
N SER A 218 27.93 -5.46 -3.72
CA SER A 218 28.45 -4.13 -4.04
C SER A 218 27.48 -2.97 -3.79
N SER A 219 26.19 -3.26 -3.69
CA SER A 219 25.13 -2.30 -3.37
C SER A 219 24.48 -2.58 -2.01
N ALA A 220 24.69 -3.78 -1.46
CA ALA A 220 24.05 -4.26 -0.25
C ALA A 220 24.45 -3.45 1.00
N GLU A 221 25.73 -3.11 1.16
CA GLU A 221 26.19 -2.33 2.33
C GLU A 221 25.66 -0.89 2.32
N ILE A 222 25.50 -0.29 1.14
CA ILE A 222 25.02 1.09 1.02
C ILE A 222 23.49 1.12 1.09
N LEU A 223 22.81 0.24 0.35
CA LEU A 223 21.35 0.25 0.25
C LEU A 223 20.66 -0.42 1.44
N THR A 224 21.24 -1.46 2.05
CA THR A 224 20.65 -2.06 3.26
C THR A 224 20.84 -1.16 4.47
N LYS A 225 22.01 -0.55 4.65
CA LYS A 225 22.19 0.47 5.68
C LYS A 225 21.28 1.67 5.44
N GLU A 226 21.27 2.23 4.24
CA GLU A 226 20.39 3.36 3.92
C GLU A 226 18.92 2.98 3.94
N PHE A 227 18.50 1.83 3.42
CA PHE A 227 17.09 1.44 3.33
C PHE A 227 16.54 0.86 4.63
N VAL A 228 17.34 0.14 5.41
CA VAL A 228 16.94 -0.47 6.69
C VAL A 228 17.20 0.45 7.86
N GLU A 229 18.32 1.14 7.90
CA GLU A 229 18.66 2.14 8.93
C GLU A 229 18.01 3.50 8.65
N PHE A 230 17.63 3.80 7.42
CA PHE A 230 17.09 5.09 6.99
C PHE A 230 15.66 5.34 7.42
N ASN A 231 14.89 4.30 7.70
CA ASN A 231 13.53 4.49 8.20
C ASN A 231 13.48 4.96 9.66
N PHE A 232 14.62 5.01 10.38
CA PHE A 232 14.58 5.30 11.81
C PHE A 232 15.69 6.23 12.35
N PRO A 233 17.00 6.03 12.07
CA PRO A 233 18.03 6.73 12.83
C PRO A 233 18.00 8.26 12.71
N PRO A 234 17.91 8.87 11.51
CA PRO A 234 17.97 10.34 11.41
C PRO A 234 16.79 11.02 12.10
N PHE A 235 15.62 10.39 12.09
CA PHE A 235 14.41 10.92 12.72
C PHE A 235 14.48 10.76 14.24
N VAL A 236 14.86 9.59 14.73
CA VAL A 236 15.04 9.33 16.16
C VAL A 236 16.18 10.13 16.73
N ASP A 237 17.32 10.20 16.03
CA ASP A 237 18.47 10.98 16.45
C ASP A 237 18.16 12.48 16.46
N PHE A 238 17.40 12.97 15.49
CA PHE A 238 16.90 14.34 15.50
C PHE A 238 16.06 14.61 16.73
N ILE A 239 15.07 13.74 17.03
CA ILE A 239 14.18 13.91 18.18
C ILE A 239 14.94 13.80 19.49
N LYS A 240 15.85 12.83 19.64
CA LYS A 240 16.68 12.66 20.84
C LYS A 240 17.57 13.89 21.10
N ASN A 241 18.10 14.50 20.04
CA ASN A 241 18.99 15.63 20.13
C ASN A 241 18.26 16.98 20.01
N TYR A 242 16.92 16.95 19.81
CA TYR A 242 16.13 18.16 19.66
C TYR A 242 16.18 18.99 20.95
N ASN A 243 16.67 20.20 20.84
CA ASN A 243 16.69 21.16 21.93
C ASN A 243 15.90 22.41 21.52
N LYS A 244 14.74 22.61 22.15
CA LYS A 244 13.81 23.69 21.89
C LYS A 244 14.46 25.09 21.86
N ASN A 245 15.54 25.28 22.59
CA ASN A 245 16.26 26.55 22.69
C ASN A 245 17.38 26.73 21.65
N LYS A 246 17.74 25.65 20.92
CA LYS A 246 18.86 25.64 19.96
C LYS A 246 18.41 25.31 18.54
N ASN A 247 17.34 24.55 18.37
CA ASN A 247 16.87 24.11 17.06
C ASN A 247 15.82 25.09 16.53
N ASN A 248 16.01 25.53 15.31
CA ASN A 248 15.10 26.45 14.63
C ASN A 248 14.08 25.68 13.80
N LEU A 249 13.02 26.37 13.37
CA LEU A 249 12.04 25.85 12.40
C LEU A 249 12.68 25.33 11.11
N ASP A 250 13.84 25.87 10.74
CA ASP A 250 14.60 25.45 9.56
C ASP A 250 15.12 24.01 9.69
N ASP A 251 15.49 23.56 10.89
CA ASP A 251 15.92 22.18 11.13
C ASP A 251 14.74 21.20 11.00
N ILE A 252 13.56 21.59 11.52
CA ILE A 252 12.33 20.80 11.36
C ILE A 252 11.93 20.73 9.89
N ARG A 253 12.03 21.85 9.18
CA ARG A 253 11.75 21.90 7.74
C ARG A 253 12.73 21.02 6.95
N ALA A 254 14.01 21.10 7.24
CA ALA A 254 15.02 20.26 6.60
C ALA A 254 14.75 18.77 6.84
N LEU A 255 14.30 18.40 8.05
CA LEU A 255 13.90 17.03 8.36
C LEU A 255 12.64 16.61 7.59
N SER A 256 11.63 17.47 7.48
CA SER A 256 10.41 17.16 6.74
C SER A 256 10.67 16.89 5.25
N TYR A 257 11.55 17.67 4.62
CA TYR A 257 11.99 17.41 3.25
C TYR A 257 12.78 16.10 3.11
N LYS A 258 13.65 15.78 4.08
CA LYS A 258 14.33 14.48 4.11
C LYS A 258 13.33 13.34 4.22
N CYS A 259 12.32 13.42 5.10
CA CYS A 259 11.29 12.41 5.20
C CYS A 259 10.61 12.15 3.86
N CYS A 260 10.27 13.20 3.11
CA CYS A 260 9.69 13.05 1.77
C CYS A 260 10.67 12.47 0.76
N GLN A 261 11.93 12.91 0.78
CA GLN A 261 12.97 12.40 -0.11
C GLN A 261 13.20 10.90 0.07
N TYR A 262 13.03 10.39 1.29
CA TYR A 262 13.16 8.98 1.63
C TYR A 262 11.83 8.21 1.65
N ASN A 263 10.76 8.82 1.15
CA ASN A 263 9.42 8.21 1.12
C ASN A 263 8.90 7.76 2.49
N ILE A 264 9.29 8.45 3.57
CA ILE A 264 8.78 8.17 4.92
C ILE A 264 7.36 8.73 5.00
N SER A 265 6.38 7.84 5.12
CA SER A 265 4.98 8.24 5.21
C SER A 265 4.64 8.85 6.57
N ILE A 266 3.59 9.68 6.61
CA ILE A 266 3.03 10.22 7.85
C ILE A 266 2.71 9.10 8.85
N LEU A 267 2.14 7.99 8.37
CA LEU A 267 1.85 6.82 9.20
C LEU A 267 3.11 6.26 9.87
N GLN A 268 4.21 6.19 9.14
CA GLN A 268 5.49 5.74 9.69
C GLN A 268 6.00 6.68 10.78
N ILE A 269 5.92 7.99 10.55
CA ILE A 269 6.32 9.01 11.52
C ILE A 269 5.50 8.86 12.82
N ILE A 270 4.18 8.70 12.71
CA ILE A 270 3.30 8.51 13.86
C ILE A 270 3.63 7.21 14.62
N GLN A 271 3.85 6.11 13.91
CA GLN A 271 4.26 4.84 14.53
C GLN A 271 5.59 4.96 15.28
N ASP A 272 6.53 5.70 14.74
CA ASP A 272 7.83 5.90 15.35
C ASP A 272 7.75 6.80 16.60
N PHE A 273 6.91 7.81 16.58
CA PHE A 273 6.59 8.58 17.80
C PHE A 273 5.92 7.73 18.89
N ILE A 274 4.96 6.87 18.52
CA ILE A 274 4.30 5.97 19.47
C ILE A 274 5.33 5.02 20.11
N LYS A 275 6.24 4.46 19.32
CA LYS A 275 7.32 3.60 19.83
C LYS A 275 8.23 4.37 20.79
N LEU A 276 8.60 5.62 20.46
CA LEU A 276 9.41 6.45 21.34
C LEU A 276 8.72 6.70 22.69
N VAL A 277 7.39 6.85 22.70
CA VAL A 277 6.62 6.95 23.96
C VAL A 277 6.69 5.65 24.77
N ASP A 278 6.72 4.48 24.10
CA ASP A 278 6.82 3.19 24.80
C ASP A 278 8.21 2.94 25.38
N TYR A 279 9.28 3.21 24.63
CA TYR A 279 10.67 2.95 25.03
C TYR A 279 11.22 3.89 26.11
N GLY A 280 10.50 4.91 26.50
CA GLY A 280 10.85 5.78 27.60
C GLY A 280 10.81 7.25 27.25
N SER A 281 10.01 7.96 27.97
CA SER A 281 9.76 9.39 27.90
C SER A 281 10.98 10.30 28.16
N TYR A 282 12.14 9.73 28.46
CA TYR A 282 13.38 10.47 28.76
C TYR A 282 13.93 11.31 27.61
N TYR A 283 13.45 11.06 26.36
CA TYR A 283 13.97 11.70 25.15
C TYR A 283 12.98 12.65 24.47
N LEU A 284 11.72 12.64 24.88
CA LEU A 284 10.72 13.48 24.27
C LEU A 284 10.55 14.77 25.09
N ASN A 285 11.19 15.86 24.67
CA ASN A 285 10.82 17.22 25.09
C ASN A 285 9.46 17.62 24.46
N ILE A 286 8.47 16.74 24.52
CA ILE A 286 7.13 17.01 24.06
C ILE A 286 6.42 17.90 25.09
N ARG A 287 5.53 18.74 24.62
CA ARG A 287 4.73 19.69 25.40
C ARG A 287 4.09 19.11 26.69
N TYR A 288 3.92 17.80 26.74
CA TYR A 288 3.28 17.04 27.83
C TYR A 288 4.24 16.31 28.76
N THR A 289 5.56 16.33 28.50
CA THR A 289 6.50 15.58 29.35
C THR A 289 6.80 16.26 30.66
N ASN A 290 6.58 17.56 30.78
CA ASN A 290 6.72 18.27 32.06
C ASN A 290 5.78 17.72 33.13
N ASP A 291 4.57 17.26 32.74
CA ASP A 291 3.63 16.65 33.67
C ASP A 291 4.06 15.23 34.08
N ILE A 292 4.72 14.49 33.15
CA ILE A 292 5.25 13.15 33.45
C ILE A 292 6.50 13.24 34.35
N TYR A 293 7.38 14.22 34.15
CA TYR A 293 8.56 14.44 35.00
C TYR A 293 8.20 14.86 36.43
N ASN A 294 7.17 15.66 36.56
CA ASN A 294 6.72 16.10 37.90
C ASN A 294 6.07 14.97 38.68
N THR A 295 5.41 14.01 38.04
CA THR A 295 4.80 12.84 38.66
C THR A 295 5.80 11.71 38.96
N SER A 296 6.85 11.54 38.13
CA SER A 296 7.86 10.49 38.36
C SER A 296 8.85 10.80 39.49
N ASN A 297 8.99 12.08 39.88
CA ASN A 297 9.82 12.50 41.02
C ASN A 297 9.08 12.51 42.34
N ALA A 298 7.77 12.31 42.33
CA ALA A 298 6.90 12.22 43.51
C ALA A 298 6.44 10.78 43.72
N ASN A 299 7.25 9.99 44.43
CA ASN A 299 6.92 8.67 45.00
C ASN A 299 6.84 7.45 44.04
N ASN A 300 7.52 6.40 44.50
CA ASN A 300 7.75 5.08 43.87
C ASN A 300 6.49 4.19 43.71
N ASP A 301 5.27 4.68 43.77
CA ASP A 301 4.07 3.81 43.84
C ASP A 301 3.07 3.95 42.67
N ASN A 302 3.35 4.75 41.63
CA ASN A 302 2.33 5.06 40.63
C ASN A 302 2.69 4.61 39.18
N ASN A 303 2.96 3.33 38.97
CA ASN A 303 3.08 2.76 37.61
C ASN A 303 1.78 2.92 36.80
N ASP A 304 0.63 2.96 37.43
CA ASP A 304 -0.66 3.11 36.75
C ASP A 304 -0.86 4.54 36.23
N ASP A 305 -0.45 5.57 36.95
CA ASP A 305 -0.56 6.96 36.51
C ASP A 305 0.36 7.26 35.31
N ILE A 306 1.56 6.67 35.28
CA ILE A 306 2.49 6.77 34.17
C ILE A 306 1.92 6.12 32.90
N ASN A 307 1.28 4.95 33.06
CA ASN A 307 0.64 4.26 31.92
C ASN A 307 -0.56 5.03 31.38
N ILE A 308 -1.34 5.66 32.22
CA ILE A 308 -2.47 6.52 31.84
C ILE A 308 -1.96 7.72 31.03
N LEU A 309 -0.89 8.37 31.48
CA LEU A 309 -0.28 9.52 30.79
C LEU A 309 0.32 9.11 29.44
N LYS A 310 1.02 7.98 29.37
CA LYS A 310 1.51 7.42 28.11
C LYS A 310 0.39 7.15 27.10
N ASN A 311 -0.69 6.55 27.57
CA ASN A 311 -1.85 6.26 26.72
C ASN A 311 -2.53 7.54 26.22
N LYS A 312 -2.64 8.56 27.07
CA LYS A 312 -3.16 9.87 26.68
C LYS A 312 -2.29 10.53 25.61
N LEU A 313 -0.96 10.48 25.77
CA LEU A 313 -0.02 11.04 24.81
C LEU A 313 -0.08 10.30 23.45
N LYS A 314 -0.15 8.96 23.48
CA LYS A 314 -0.35 8.17 22.26
C LYS A 314 -1.64 8.54 21.52
N TYR A 315 -2.72 8.75 22.29
CA TYR A 315 -3.99 9.17 21.71
C TYR A 315 -3.89 10.52 20.99
N GLU A 316 -3.23 11.52 21.61
CA GLU A 316 -3.02 12.83 20.97
C GLU A 316 -2.14 12.73 19.71
N ILE A 317 -1.06 11.92 19.74
CA ILE A 317 -0.22 11.65 18.57
C ILE A 317 -1.03 11.05 17.43
N ILE A 318 -1.85 10.05 17.73
CA ILE A 318 -2.72 9.39 16.72
C ILE A 318 -3.74 10.38 16.17
N LYS A 319 -4.34 11.21 17.00
CA LYS A 319 -5.32 12.22 16.60
C LYS A 319 -4.70 13.23 15.63
N ILE A 320 -3.54 13.79 15.97
CA ILE A 320 -2.79 14.69 15.07
C ILE A 320 -2.50 14.02 13.74
N GLY A 321 -2.05 12.75 13.77
CA GLY A 321 -1.76 11.98 12.56
C GLY A 321 -2.98 11.78 11.66
N ILE A 322 -4.14 11.45 12.24
CA ILE A 322 -5.39 11.26 11.51
C ILE A 322 -5.85 12.57 10.85
N ASP A 323 -5.83 13.68 11.60
CA ASP A 323 -6.26 14.99 11.09
C ASP A 323 -5.40 15.42 9.90
N ILE A 324 -4.11 15.19 9.97
CA ILE A 324 -3.17 15.57 8.91
C ILE A 324 -3.23 14.62 7.71
N ASP A 325 -3.37 13.32 7.92
CA ASP A 325 -3.56 12.34 6.83
C ASP A 325 -4.86 12.64 6.07
N TYR A 326 -5.92 13.01 6.78
CA TYR A 326 -7.16 13.48 6.17
C TYR A 326 -6.94 14.72 5.31
N LEU A 327 -6.24 15.73 5.82
CA LEU A 327 -5.92 16.94 5.05
C LEU A 327 -5.06 16.64 3.83
N LEU A 328 -4.07 15.76 3.96
CA LEU A 328 -3.23 15.32 2.84
C LEU A 328 -4.05 14.61 1.76
N SER A 329 -5.04 13.81 2.15
CA SER A 329 -5.92 13.12 1.19
C SER A 329 -6.76 14.08 0.34
N GLN A 330 -7.01 15.30 0.83
CA GLN A 330 -7.75 16.34 0.13
C GLN A 330 -6.87 17.26 -0.75
N THR A 331 -5.55 17.13 -0.63
CA THR A 331 -4.59 18.03 -1.29
C THR A 331 -3.62 17.28 -2.20
N ASN A 332 -2.83 18.03 -2.98
CA ASN A 332 -1.81 17.45 -3.83
C ASN A 332 -0.62 16.97 -2.98
N LYS A 333 -0.05 15.81 -3.35
CA LYS A 333 1.14 15.23 -2.69
C LYS A 333 2.34 16.18 -2.61
N CYS A 334 2.42 17.18 -3.49
CA CYS A 334 3.47 18.21 -3.44
C CYS A 334 3.50 19.01 -2.11
N LYS A 335 2.42 18.98 -1.33
CA LYS A 335 2.33 19.64 -0.03
C LYS A 335 2.69 18.74 1.15
N GLU A 336 3.02 17.48 0.90
CA GLU A 336 3.38 16.51 1.95
C GLU A 336 4.48 17.01 2.90
N PRO A 337 5.57 17.66 2.43
CA PRO A 337 6.57 18.22 3.34
C PRO A 337 6.01 19.21 4.37
N LEU A 338 5.05 20.05 3.96
CA LEU A 338 4.42 21.02 4.86
C LEU A 338 3.55 20.35 5.92
N TYR A 339 2.91 19.24 5.58
CA TYR A 339 2.11 18.48 6.54
C TYR A 339 3.00 17.73 7.53
N ILE A 340 4.14 17.18 7.08
CA ILE A 340 5.13 16.57 7.96
C ILE A 340 5.74 17.64 8.88
N GLU A 341 6.10 18.82 8.36
CA GLU A 341 6.57 19.97 9.18
C GLU A 341 5.54 20.33 10.25
N ASN A 342 4.25 20.36 9.90
CA ASN A 342 3.17 20.66 10.83
C ASN A 342 3.07 19.60 11.96
N ILE A 343 3.16 18.29 11.64
CA ILE A 343 3.20 17.22 12.64
C ILE A 343 4.37 17.44 13.60
N LEU A 344 5.56 17.64 13.03
CA LEU A 344 6.78 17.81 13.84
C LEU A 344 6.69 19.06 14.74
N CYS A 345 6.12 20.16 14.23
CA CYS A 345 5.90 21.35 15.02
C CYS A 345 4.89 21.11 16.16
N GLN A 346 3.78 20.43 15.89
CA GLN A 346 2.78 20.14 16.92
C GLN A 346 3.29 19.19 18.00
N LEU A 347 4.19 18.27 17.66
CA LEU A 347 4.73 17.28 18.59
C LEU A 347 5.98 17.78 19.35
N LEU A 348 6.79 18.67 18.75
CA LEU A 348 8.07 19.10 19.31
C LEU A 348 8.04 20.51 19.91
N ILE A 349 7.18 21.39 19.45
CA ILE A 349 7.04 22.78 19.93
C ILE A 349 5.80 22.93 20.81
#